data_40075f0e78afd1e94c56c3379db6125a
#
_entry.id   40075f0e78afd1e94c56c3379db6125a
#
_cell.length_a   1.000
_cell.length_b   1.000
_cell.length_c   1.000
_cell.angle_alpha   90.00
_cell.angle_beta   90.00
_cell.angle_gamma   90.00
#
_symmetry.space_group_name_H-M   'P 1'
#
loop_
_entity.id
_entity.type
_entity.pdbx_description
1 polymer ?
#
loop_
_entity_poly.entity_id
_entity_poly.type
_entity_poly.pdbx_seq_one_letter_code
_entity_poly.pdbx_strand_id
1 'polypeptide(L)'
;MFKHVLLLLIAVVALPGCLSSDANDQESTKVCKPLSFTMKALDGKDVNLGKYQGKVVLIVNVASKCGLTPQYEQLQALHDKYSEKSLAILGFPCNQFLWQEPGTAEQIQEFCRVNYGVTFDMFAKVNVKGDEACDLYKTLTALDTEPVGPGKISWNFEKFVIGRDGEVVARFSPRTKPDDPAVLKVIEAELAKEV
;
A
#
# COMPACT_ATOMS: atom_id res chain seq x y z
N MET A 1 -9.32 -88.50 -37.62
CA MET A 1 -8.20 -87.62 -37.60
C MET A 1 -8.67 -86.23 -37.19
N PHE A 2 -8.68 -85.95 -35.90
CA PHE A 2 -9.09 -84.64 -35.35
C PHE A 2 -7.92 -84.01 -34.67
N LYS A 3 -7.48 -82.86 -35.21
CA LYS A 3 -6.42 -82.01 -34.61
C LYS A 3 -7.06 -81.08 -33.60
N HIS A 4 -6.74 -81.25 -32.36
CA HIS A 4 -7.11 -80.31 -31.31
C HIS A 4 -6.18 -79.06 -31.36
N VAL A 5 -6.74 -77.89 -31.60
CA VAL A 5 -6.10 -76.62 -31.49
C VAL A 5 -6.33 -76.09 -30.09
N LEU A 6 -5.27 -75.98 -29.30
CA LEU A 6 -5.31 -75.43 -27.95
C LEU A 6 -5.22 -73.94 -28.04
N LEU A 7 -6.26 -73.22 -27.68
CA LEU A 7 -6.29 -71.78 -27.62
C LEU A 7 -5.74 -71.31 -26.26
N LEU A 8 -4.54 -70.69 -26.29
CA LEU A 8 -3.94 -70.09 -25.10
C LEU A 8 -4.56 -68.68 -24.91
N LEU A 9 -5.35 -68.50 -23.85
CA LEU A 9 -5.81 -67.17 -23.40
C LEU A 9 -4.66 -66.49 -22.64
N ILE A 10 -4.10 -65.44 -23.20
CA ILE A 10 -3.17 -64.55 -22.49
C ILE A 10 -3.99 -63.50 -21.82
N ALA A 11 -4.10 -63.56 -20.50
CA ALA A 11 -4.66 -62.48 -19.67
C ALA A 11 -3.69 -61.31 -19.58
N VAL A 12 -4.03 -60.21 -20.23
CA VAL A 12 -3.32 -58.92 -20.06
C VAL A 12 -3.79 -58.27 -18.78
N VAL A 13 -2.95 -58.30 -17.74
CA VAL A 13 -3.17 -57.55 -16.51
C VAL A 13 -2.79 -56.09 -16.81
N ALA A 14 -3.77 -55.20 -16.91
CA ALA A 14 -3.58 -53.78 -16.98
C ALA A 14 -3.23 -53.24 -15.57
N LEU A 15 -1.98 -52.82 -15.38
CA LEU A 15 -1.61 -52.02 -14.22
C LEU A 15 -2.16 -50.59 -14.38
N PRO A 16 -2.78 -50.02 -13.36
CA PRO A 16 -3.13 -48.60 -13.40
C PRO A 16 -1.87 -47.76 -13.34
N GLY A 17 -1.53 -47.12 -14.45
CA GLY A 17 -0.48 -46.09 -14.51
C GLY A 17 -0.91 -44.92 -13.66
N CYS A 18 -0.12 -44.65 -12.62
CA CYS A 18 -0.18 -43.43 -11.86
C CYS A 18 0.25 -42.28 -12.79
N LEU A 19 -0.72 -41.53 -13.30
CA LEU A 19 -0.47 -40.24 -13.92
C LEU A 19 -0.13 -39.28 -12.77
N SER A 20 1.16 -39.06 -12.52
CA SER A 20 1.64 -37.91 -11.81
C SER A 20 1.35 -36.66 -12.63
N SER A 21 0.25 -36.00 -12.31
CA SER A 21 0.03 -34.62 -12.72
C SER A 21 1.07 -33.78 -11.97
N ASP A 22 2.11 -33.37 -12.67
CA ASP A 22 2.98 -32.29 -12.24
C ASP A 22 2.11 -31.04 -12.13
N ALA A 23 1.56 -30.83 -10.93
CA ALA A 23 1.03 -29.55 -10.54
C ALA A 23 2.21 -28.61 -10.47
N ASN A 24 2.38 -27.83 -11.53
CA ASN A 24 3.23 -26.65 -11.53
C ASN A 24 2.63 -25.64 -10.56
N ASP A 25 2.95 -25.81 -9.28
CA ASP A 25 2.67 -24.85 -8.21
C ASP A 25 3.57 -23.62 -8.45
N GLN A 26 3.20 -22.83 -9.45
CA GLN A 26 3.60 -21.42 -9.45
C GLN A 26 2.87 -20.80 -8.27
N GLU A 27 3.50 -20.84 -7.10
CA GLU A 27 3.21 -19.95 -5.99
C GLU A 27 3.34 -18.51 -6.52
N SER A 28 2.25 -18.02 -7.13
CA SER A 28 2.11 -16.61 -7.45
C SER A 28 2.20 -15.90 -6.10
N THR A 29 3.34 -15.29 -5.82
CA THR A 29 3.50 -14.38 -4.70
C THR A 29 2.39 -13.35 -4.83
N LYS A 30 1.30 -13.56 -4.08
CA LYS A 30 0.13 -12.69 -4.05
C LYS A 30 0.61 -11.36 -3.49
N VAL A 31 0.99 -10.43 -4.35
CA VAL A 31 1.35 -9.08 -3.93
C VAL A 31 0.13 -8.51 -3.22
N CYS A 32 0.25 -8.32 -1.91
CA CYS A 32 -0.83 -7.74 -1.12
C CYS A 32 -1.08 -6.31 -1.59
N LYS A 33 -2.34 -6.00 -1.92
CA LYS A 33 -2.70 -4.62 -2.27
C LYS A 33 -2.57 -3.72 -1.03
N PRO A 34 -2.08 -2.49 -1.15
CA PRO A 34 -1.87 -1.59 0.00
C PRO A 34 -3.12 -1.36 0.85
N LEU A 35 -4.30 -1.39 0.25
CA LEU A 35 -5.56 -1.20 0.99
C LEU A 35 -6.09 -2.47 1.66
N SER A 36 -5.39 -3.61 1.61
CA SER A 36 -5.78 -4.84 2.32
C SER A 36 -5.34 -4.89 3.79
N PHE A 37 -4.52 -3.94 4.24
CA PHE A 37 -4.00 -3.94 5.60
C PHE A 37 -4.96 -3.29 6.60
N THR A 38 -4.84 -3.71 7.87
CA THR A 38 -5.44 -3.04 9.02
C THR A 38 -4.36 -2.29 9.77
N MET A 39 -4.58 -1.01 10.02
CA MET A 39 -3.63 -0.13 10.70
C MET A 39 -4.30 0.51 11.92
N LYS A 40 -3.51 0.89 12.93
CA LYS A 40 -4.04 1.62 14.07
C LYS A 40 -4.14 3.11 13.79
N ALA A 41 -5.29 3.72 14.07
CA ALA A 41 -5.45 5.16 14.10
C ALA A 41 -4.72 5.78 15.30
N LEU A 42 -4.59 7.10 15.37
CA LEU A 42 -3.97 7.79 16.51
C LEU A 42 -4.71 7.51 17.84
N ASP A 43 -6.02 7.30 17.81
CA ASP A 43 -6.83 6.94 19.00
C ASP A 43 -6.69 5.45 19.39
N GLY A 44 -5.83 4.69 18.71
CA GLY A 44 -5.53 3.28 18.99
C GLY A 44 -6.53 2.30 18.38
N LYS A 45 -7.59 2.73 17.73
CA LYS A 45 -8.56 1.84 17.08
C LYS A 45 -7.99 1.22 15.81
N ASP A 46 -8.39 0.00 15.55
CA ASP A 46 -8.05 -0.67 14.30
C ASP A 46 -8.89 -0.12 13.14
N VAL A 47 -8.22 0.23 12.06
CA VAL A 47 -8.81 0.75 10.83
C VAL A 47 -8.42 -0.16 9.67
N ASN A 48 -9.39 -0.87 9.11
CA ASN A 48 -9.18 -1.61 7.86
C ASN A 48 -9.10 -0.60 6.71
N LEU A 49 -7.95 -0.58 6.01
CA LEU A 49 -7.73 0.34 4.89
C LEU A 49 -8.64 0.04 3.69
N GLY A 50 -9.29 -1.14 3.66
CA GLY A 50 -10.32 -1.46 2.68
C GLY A 50 -11.49 -0.48 2.65
N LYS A 51 -11.72 0.30 3.73
CA LYS A 51 -12.74 1.37 3.74
C LYS A 51 -12.48 2.49 2.72
N TYR A 52 -11.25 2.56 2.19
CA TYR A 52 -10.86 3.54 1.18
C TYR A 52 -10.90 3.00 -0.26
N GLN A 53 -11.32 1.75 -0.47
CA GLN A 53 -11.50 1.22 -1.83
C GLN A 53 -12.46 2.09 -2.64
N GLY A 54 -12.17 2.27 -3.93
CA GLY A 54 -12.92 3.17 -4.81
C GLY A 54 -12.57 4.64 -4.66
N LYS A 55 -11.75 5.01 -3.66
CA LYS A 55 -11.20 6.36 -3.51
C LYS A 55 -9.80 6.46 -4.11
N VAL A 56 -9.40 7.66 -4.47
CA VAL A 56 -7.97 7.99 -4.65
C VAL A 56 -7.37 8.18 -3.27
N VAL A 57 -6.24 7.52 -2.98
CA VAL A 57 -5.63 7.58 -1.65
C VAL A 57 -4.22 8.13 -1.73
N LEU A 58 -3.89 9.14 -0.92
CA LEU A 58 -2.55 9.69 -0.75
C LEU A 58 -1.99 9.23 0.60
N ILE A 59 -1.03 8.29 0.58
CA ILE A 59 -0.32 7.83 1.78
C ILE A 59 0.96 8.65 1.95
N VAL A 60 1.19 9.19 3.15
CA VAL A 60 2.37 10.02 3.46
C VAL A 60 2.94 9.64 4.82
N ASN A 61 4.26 9.39 4.89
CA ASN A 61 4.94 9.29 6.19
C ASN A 61 5.31 10.70 6.69
N VAL A 62 4.88 11.05 7.89
CA VAL A 62 4.92 12.42 8.39
C VAL A 62 5.73 12.55 9.68
N ALA A 63 6.11 13.78 10.02
CA ALA A 63 6.79 14.10 11.28
C ALA A 63 6.57 15.56 11.69
N SER A 64 6.51 15.80 13.02
CA SER A 64 6.23 17.11 13.62
C SER A 64 7.43 18.04 13.70
N LYS A 65 8.68 17.50 13.64
CA LYS A 65 9.93 18.27 13.85
C LYS A 65 10.89 18.18 12.66
N CYS A 66 10.36 18.15 11.45
CA CYS A 66 11.10 18.05 10.20
C CYS A 66 11.11 19.41 9.49
N GLY A 67 12.17 19.73 8.74
CA GLY A 67 12.16 20.89 7.85
C GLY A 67 11.08 20.84 6.77
N LEU A 68 10.48 19.66 6.51
CA LEU A 68 9.38 19.46 5.57
C LEU A 68 7.99 19.49 6.24
N THR A 69 7.90 19.66 7.56
CA THR A 69 6.64 19.69 8.33
C THR A 69 5.62 20.71 7.78
N PRO A 70 6.02 21.88 7.21
CA PRO A 70 5.06 22.78 6.56
C PRO A 70 4.23 22.16 5.42
N GLN A 71 4.63 21.00 4.88
CA GLN A 71 3.80 20.28 3.90
C GLN A 71 2.44 19.82 4.45
N TYR A 72 2.22 19.82 5.76
CA TYR A 72 0.89 19.61 6.33
C TYR A 72 -0.14 20.64 5.83
N GLU A 73 0.28 21.89 5.58
CA GLU A 73 -0.61 22.93 5.02
C GLU A 73 -1.14 22.53 3.63
N GLN A 74 -0.23 22.05 2.74
CA GLN A 74 -0.62 21.62 1.40
C GLN A 74 -1.44 20.32 1.46
N LEU A 75 -1.13 19.39 2.37
CA LEU A 75 -1.92 18.17 2.56
C LEU A 75 -3.33 18.53 3.01
N GLN A 76 -3.49 19.44 3.98
CA GLN A 76 -4.82 19.88 4.41
C GLN A 76 -5.57 20.59 3.29
N ALA A 77 -4.90 21.48 2.55
CA ALA A 77 -5.52 22.16 1.41
C ALA A 77 -6.00 21.18 0.32
N LEU A 78 -5.25 20.10 0.05
CA LEU A 78 -5.69 19.03 -0.83
C LEU A 78 -6.91 18.29 -0.28
N HIS A 79 -6.90 17.99 1.02
CA HIS A 79 -8.04 17.35 1.69
C HIS A 79 -9.29 18.21 1.55
N ASP A 80 -9.21 19.49 1.87
CA ASP A 80 -10.33 20.42 1.77
C ASP A 80 -10.89 20.52 0.34
N LYS A 81 -9.99 20.53 -0.65
CA LYS A 81 -10.38 20.67 -2.07
C LYS A 81 -11.00 19.41 -2.67
N TYR A 82 -10.54 18.22 -2.25
CA TYR A 82 -10.83 16.99 -2.98
C TYR A 82 -11.49 15.89 -2.14
N SER A 83 -11.65 16.01 -0.83
CA SER A 83 -12.26 14.97 0.02
C SER A 83 -13.67 14.60 -0.43
N GLU A 84 -14.50 15.58 -0.78
CA GLU A 84 -15.85 15.37 -1.31
C GLU A 84 -15.84 14.73 -2.72
N LYS A 85 -14.70 14.82 -3.44
CA LYS A 85 -14.47 14.19 -4.73
C LYS A 85 -13.81 12.80 -4.62
N SER A 86 -13.83 12.24 -3.40
CA SER A 86 -13.27 10.92 -3.09
C SER A 86 -11.73 10.85 -3.05
N LEU A 87 -11.04 11.93 -2.68
CA LEU A 87 -9.66 11.85 -2.21
C LEU A 87 -9.63 11.52 -0.72
N ALA A 88 -8.82 10.53 -0.32
CA ALA A 88 -8.46 10.28 1.07
C ALA A 88 -6.97 10.53 1.29
N ILE A 89 -6.59 11.24 2.35
CA ILE A 89 -5.20 11.44 2.75
C ILE A 89 -4.97 10.65 4.04
N LEU A 90 -3.91 9.84 4.06
CA LEU A 90 -3.55 8.99 5.20
C LEU A 90 -2.15 9.36 5.68
N GLY A 91 -2.06 9.99 6.85
CA GLY A 91 -0.80 10.39 7.48
C GLY A 91 -0.29 9.33 8.44
N PHE A 92 0.93 8.85 8.23
CA PHE A 92 1.60 7.86 9.07
C PHE A 92 2.82 8.49 9.76
N PRO A 93 2.72 8.88 11.05
CA PRO A 93 3.85 9.43 11.80
C PRO A 93 5.00 8.43 11.86
N CYS A 94 6.25 8.91 11.67
CA CYS A 94 7.43 8.07 11.69
C CYS A 94 8.60 8.74 12.39
N ASN A 95 9.21 8.04 13.38
CA ASN A 95 10.32 8.58 14.17
C ASN A 95 11.71 8.09 13.70
N GLN A 96 11.79 7.38 12.57
CA GLN A 96 13.05 6.77 12.09
C GLN A 96 14.00 7.75 11.40
N PHE A 97 13.58 9.01 11.18
CA PHE A 97 14.39 10.05 10.56
C PHE A 97 14.79 11.09 11.59
N LEU A 98 15.99 10.91 12.19
CA LEU A 98 16.58 11.78 13.21
C LEU A 98 15.65 12.09 14.39
N TRP A 99 14.82 11.13 14.80
CA TRP A 99 13.86 11.28 15.90
C TRP A 99 12.96 12.51 15.78
N GLN A 100 12.56 12.82 14.54
CA GLN A 100 11.75 14.00 14.24
C GLN A 100 10.24 13.83 14.55
N GLU A 101 9.84 12.68 15.09
CA GLU A 101 8.47 12.42 15.59
C GLU A 101 8.49 11.79 16.99
N PRO A 102 8.99 12.51 18.02
CA PRO A 102 9.14 11.93 19.37
C PRO A 102 7.82 11.87 20.15
N GLY A 103 6.79 12.62 19.74
CA GLY A 103 5.52 12.79 20.47
C GLY A 103 4.75 11.50 20.71
N THR A 104 3.86 11.50 21.73
CA THR A 104 2.82 10.49 21.88
C THR A 104 1.74 10.67 20.83
N ALA A 105 0.81 9.73 20.71
CA ALA A 105 -0.32 9.84 19.79
C ALA A 105 -1.14 11.12 20.03
N GLU A 106 -1.42 11.44 21.28
CA GLU A 106 -2.16 12.63 21.71
C GLU A 106 -1.40 13.91 21.36
N GLN A 107 -0.08 13.93 21.58
CA GLN A 107 0.76 15.07 21.26
C GLN A 107 0.84 15.31 19.74
N ILE A 108 0.92 14.24 18.95
CA ILE A 108 0.91 14.33 17.48
C ILE A 108 -0.45 14.85 17.00
N GLN A 109 -1.54 14.32 17.52
CA GLN A 109 -2.89 14.76 17.17
C GLN A 109 -3.09 16.23 17.46
N GLU A 110 -2.71 16.67 18.67
CA GLU A 110 -2.83 18.07 19.09
C GLU A 110 -1.94 18.97 18.22
N PHE A 111 -0.68 18.57 17.96
CA PHE A 111 0.23 19.30 17.08
C PHE A 111 -0.37 19.50 15.69
N CYS A 112 -0.86 18.46 15.06
CA CYS A 112 -1.43 18.50 13.72
C CYS A 112 -2.69 19.38 13.68
N ARG A 113 -3.57 19.23 14.69
CA ARG A 113 -4.82 19.98 14.79
C ARG A 113 -4.57 21.48 15.02
N VAL A 114 -3.70 21.83 15.99
CA VAL A 114 -3.52 23.22 16.41
C VAL A 114 -2.67 24.01 15.41
N ASN A 115 -1.62 23.40 14.87
CA ASN A 115 -0.69 24.15 14.02
C ASN A 115 -1.09 24.13 12.54
N TYR A 116 -1.81 23.10 12.07
CA TYR A 116 -2.10 22.90 10.65
C TYR A 116 -3.57 22.65 10.34
N GLY A 117 -4.44 22.61 11.37
CA GLY A 117 -5.87 22.34 11.19
C GLY A 117 -6.16 20.97 10.57
N VAL A 118 -5.27 19.97 10.74
CA VAL A 118 -5.40 18.67 10.10
C VAL A 118 -6.71 18.00 10.47
N THR A 119 -7.48 17.63 9.43
CA THR A 119 -8.75 16.90 9.55
C THR A 119 -8.76 15.59 8.76
N PHE A 120 -7.75 15.32 7.97
CA PHE A 120 -7.60 14.04 7.30
C PHE A 120 -7.15 12.93 8.27
N ASP A 121 -7.27 11.66 7.84
CA ASP A 121 -7.02 10.51 8.71
C ASP A 121 -5.55 10.38 9.09
N MET A 122 -5.28 10.43 10.40
CA MET A 122 -3.96 10.22 10.98
C MET A 122 -3.88 8.87 11.70
N PHE A 123 -2.79 8.16 11.47
CA PHE A 123 -2.55 6.82 12.02
C PHE A 123 -1.51 6.84 13.15
N ALA A 124 -1.45 5.74 13.90
CA ALA A 124 -0.42 5.55 14.89
C ALA A 124 0.98 5.55 14.25
N LYS A 125 1.99 5.88 15.05
CA LYS A 125 3.38 5.88 14.62
C LYS A 125 3.81 4.50 14.13
N VAL A 126 4.47 4.47 12.95
CA VAL A 126 4.94 3.23 12.32
C VAL A 126 6.41 3.34 11.93
N ASN A 127 7.05 2.18 11.77
CA ASN A 127 8.32 2.06 11.09
C ASN A 127 8.07 1.93 9.58
N VAL A 128 8.78 2.72 8.77
CA VAL A 128 8.61 2.78 7.30
C VAL A 128 9.82 2.25 6.54
N LYS A 129 10.91 1.93 7.23
CA LYS A 129 12.16 1.41 6.63
C LYS A 129 12.85 0.38 7.52
N GLY A 130 13.74 -0.42 6.90
CA GLY A 130 14.45 -1.52 7.57
C GLY A 130 13.57 -2.74 7.80
N ASP A 131 14.12 -3.73 8.51
CA ASP A 131 13.46 -5.02 8.73
C ASP A 131 12.17 -4.89 9.54
N GLU A 132 12.12 -3.88 10.41
CA GLU A 132 10.95 -3.56 11.25
C GLU A 132 9.90 -2.69 10.55
N ALA A 133 10.06 -2.37 9.27
CA ALA A 133 9.03 -1.65 8.54
C ALA A 133 7.70 -2.40 8.60
N CYS A 134 6.59 -1.69 8.81
CA CYS A 134 5.28 -2.32 8.78
C CYS A 134 4.96 -2.85 7.36
N ASP A 135 4.10 -3.88 7.30
CA ASP A 135 3.84 -4.59 6.04
C ASP A 135 3.27 -3.68 4.94
N LEU A 136 2.48 -2.67 5.30
CA LEU A 136 2.03 -1.65 4.36
C LEU A 136 3.22 -0.99 3.66
N TYR A 137 4.22 -0.51 4.42
CA TYR A 137 5.38 0.16 3.84
C TYR A 137 6.35 -0.80 3.15
N LYS A 138 6.47 -2.07 3.60
CA LYS A 138 7.18 -3.11 2.86
C LYS A 138 6.57 -3.32 1.48
N THR A 139 5.23 -3.40 1.42
CA THR A 139 4.50 -3.53 0.15
C THR A 139 4.70 -2.30 -0.75
N LEU A 140 4.46 -1.09 -0.24
CA LEU A 140 4.60 0.15 -1.01
C LEU A 140 6.00 0.33 -1.60
N THR A 141 7.04 0.02 -0.82
CA THR A 141 8.43 0.23 -1.20
C THR A 141 9.00 -0.85 -2.12
N ALA A 142 8.34 -2.00 -2.23
CA ALA A 142 8.71 -3.07 -3.15
C ALA A 142 8.20 -2.82 -4.58
N LEU A 143 7.19 -1.96 -4.75
CA LEU A 143 6.59 -1.68 -6.05
C LEU A 143 7.49 -0.77 -6.90
N ASP A 144 7.60 -1.10 -8.18
CA ASP A 144 8.27 -0.25 -9.16
C ASP A 144 7.30 0.84 -9.63
N THR A 145 7.27 1.95 -8.88
CA THR A 145 6.30 3.03 -9.05
C THR A 145 7.00 4.36 -9.31
N GLU A 146 6.79 4.89 -10.51
CA GLU A 146 7.34 6.17 -10.94
C GLU A 146 6.78 7.36 -10.13
N PRO A 147 7.50 8.49 -10.04
CA PRO A 147 8.84 8.75 -10.60
C PRO A 147 10.02 8.30 -9.71
N VAL A 148 9.78 7.73 -8.52
CA VAL A 148 10.87 7.37 -7.57
C VAL A 148 11.37 5.94 -7.77
N GLY A 149 10.49 5.02 -8.17
CA GLY A 149 10.81 3.60 -8.30
C GLY A 149 10.84 2.86 -6.94
N PRO A 150 11.23 1.57 -6.95
CA PRO A 150 11.28 0.74 -5.75
C PRO A 150 12.44 1.15 -4.82
N GLY A 151 12.35 0.74 -3.56
CA GLY A 151 13.41 0.94 -2.59
C GLY A 151 12.95 1.66 -1.32
N LYS A 152 13.84 1.75 -0.32
CA LYS A 152 13.54 2.28 1.01
C LYS A 152 13.06 3.74 0.97
N ILE A 153 12.19 4.09 1.93
CA ILE A 153 11.79 5.48 2.18
C ILE A 153 13.04 6.31 2.50
N SER A 154 13.20 7.39 1.77
CA SER A 154 14.40 8.25 1.84
C SER A 154 14.34 9.27 2.98
N TRP A 155 13.16 9.83 3.28
CA TRP A 155 12.95 10.82 4.34
C TRP A 155 11.48 10.94 4.73
N ASN A 156 11.16 11.80 5.72
CA ASN A 156 9.79 12.19 6.02
C ASN A 156 9.12 12.87 4.82
N PHE A 157 7.81 12.73 4.71
CA PHE A 157 6.98 13.30 3.65
C PHE A 157 7.20 12.68 2.26
N GLU A 158 7.57 11.41 2.18
CA GLU A 158 7.48 10.64 0.94
C GLU A 158 6.03 10.22 0.71
N LYS A 159 5.57 10.23 -0.52
CA LYS A 159 4.15 10.12 -0.86
C LYS A 159 3.91 9.00 -1.85
N PHE A 160 2.81 8.26 -1.64
CA PHE A 160 2.30 7.27 -2.59
C PHE A 160 0.86 7.62 -2.95
N VAL A 161 0.54 7.62 -4.23
CA VAL A 161 -0.81 7.78 -4.74
C VAL A 161 -1.34 6.41 -5.12
N ILE A 162 -2.51 6.05 -4.60
CA ILE A 162 -3.23 4.83 -4.92
C ILE A 162 -4.47 5.23 -5.72
N GLY A 163 -4.67 4.61 -6.88
CA GLY A 163 -5.82 4.81 -7.72
C GLY A 163 -7.10 4.19 -7.17
N ARG A 164 -8.23 4.46 -7.79
CA ARG A 164 -9.55 3.93 -7.39
C ARG A 164 -9.62 2.40 -7.46
N ASP A 165 -8.80 1.77 -8.30
CA ASP A 165 -8.64 0.31 -8.44
C ASP A 165 -7.80 -0.33 -7.31
N GLY A 166 -7.22 0.50 -6.43
CA GLY A 166 -6.36 0.07 -5.33
C GLY A 166 -4.91 -0.18 -5.71
N GLU A 167 -4.50 0.13 -6.96
CA GLU A 167 -3.12 0.02 -7.40
C GLU A 167 -2.33 1.30 -7.09
N VAL A 168 -1.03 1.15 -6.78
CA VAL A 168 -0.15 2.31 -6.57
C VAL A 168 0.25 2.87 -7.92
N VAL A 169 -0.18 4.10 -8.21
CA VAL A 169 0.00 4.75 -9.52
C VAL A 169 1.13 5.77 -9.54
N ALA A 170 1.56 6.25 -8.39
CA ALA A 170 2.72 7.15 -8.32
C ALA A 170 3.39 7.13 -6.93
N ARG A 171 4.71 7.37 -6.92
CA ARG A 171 5.53 7.57 -5.73
C ARG A 171 6.34 8.85 -5.89
N PHE A 172 6.19 9.80 -4.96
CA PHE A 172 6.86 11.10 -5.02
C PHE A 172 7.86 11.28 -3.89
N SER A 173 8.99 11.87 -4.21
CA SER A 173 10.06 12.14 -3.26
C SER A 173 9.59 13.06 -2.11
N PRO A 174 10.29 13.06 -0.97
CA PRO A 174 9.96 13.94 0.16
C PRO A 174 9.88 15.42 -0.19
N ARG A 175 10.75 15.89 -1.09
CA ARG A 175 10.84 17.31 -1.47
C ARG A 175 9.79 17.75 -2.48
N THR A 176 9.18 16.82 -3.21
CA THR A 176 8.03 17.12 -4.08
C THR A 176 6.85 17.49 -3.20
N LYS A 177 6.40 18.73 -3.26
CA LYS A 177 5.30 19.22 -2.43
C LYS A 177 3.96 18.57 -2.80
N PRO A 178 3.01 18.46 -1.84
CA PRO A 178 1.68 17.92 -2.15
C PRO A 178 0.93 18.69 -3.25
N ASP A 179 1.15 20.00 -3.35
CA ASP A 179 0.57 20.90 -4.34
C ASP A 179 1.40 21.05 -5.64
N ASP A 180 2.46 20.25 -5.79
CA ASP A 180 3.26 20.23 -7.01
C ASP A 180 2.37 19.82 -8.22
N PRO A 181 2.50 20.50 -9.37
CA PRO A 181 1.72 20.18 -10.57
C PRO A 181 1.78 18.70 -10.99
N ALA A 182 2.91 18.02 -10.76
CA ALA A 182 3.05 16.59 -11.06
C ALA A 182 2.18 15.72 -10.13
N VAL A 183 2.09 16.07 -8.84
CA VAL A 183 1.24 15.38 -7.87
C VAL A 183 -0.24 15.63 -8.19
N LEU A 184 -0.60 16.90 -8.41
CA LEU A 184 -1.96 17.29 -8.75
C LEU A 184 -2.46 16.61 -10.01
N LYS A 185 -1.62 16.56 -11.07
CA LYS A 185 -1.96 15.89 -12.32
C LYS A 185 -2.32 14.42 -12.12
N VAL A 186 -1.57 13.70 -11.30
CA VAL A 186 -1.85 12.28 -11.03
C VAL A 186 -3.14 12.15 -10.22
N ILE A 187 -3.30 12.92 -9.15
CA ILE A 187 -4.51 12.86 -8.31
C ILE A 187 -5.75 13.20 -9.14
N GLU A 188 -5.73 14.27 -9.92
CA GLU A 188 -6.88 14.71 -10.73
C GLU A 188 -7.20 13.71 -11.84
N ALA A 189 -6.20 13.09 -12.46
CA ALA A 189 -6.39 12.02 -13.44
C ALA A 189 -7.07 10.79 -12.82
N GLU A 190 -6.64 10.38 -11.62
CA GLU A 190 -7.26 9.25 -10.92
C GLU A 190 -8.69 9.60 -10.42
N LEU A 191 -8.93 10.83 -9.97
CA LEU A 191 -10.26 11.28 -9.57
C LEU A 191 -11.26 11.34 -10.73
N ALA A 192 -10.77 11.54 -11.96
CA ALA A 192 -11.61 11.58 -13.16
C ALA A 192 -12.01 10.19 -13.70
N LYS A 193 -11.40 9.11 -13.21
CA LYS A 193 -11.79 7.74 -13.60
C LYS A 193 -13.14 7.39 -12.99
N GLU A 194 -13.98 6.68 -13.74
CA GLU A 194 -15.19 6.06 -13.22
C GLU A 194 -14.85 4.86 -12.32
N VAL A 195 -15.72 4.57 -11.33
CA VAL A 195 -15.58 3.44 -10.39
C VAL A 195 -16.39 2.27 -10.87
#